data_b59db4130060f87a574f813c495aad71
#
_entry.id   b59db4130060f87a574f813c495aad71
#
_cell.length_a   1.000
_cell.length_b   1.000
_cell.length_c   1.000
_cell.angle_alpha   90.00
_cell.angle_beta   90.00
_cell.angle_gamma   90.00
#
_symmetry.space_group_name_H-M   'P 1'
#
loop_
_entity.id
_entity.type
_entity.pdbx_description
1 polymer ?
#
loop_
_entity_poly.entity_id
_entity_poly.type
_entity_poly.pdbx_seq_one_letter_code
_entity_poly.pdbx_strand_id
1 'polypeptide(L)'
;MTKPPVVVLSGVRWNFLWQRHQTVATLFARAGHPTVFVETTGLANPRPSALAKVGARVRRSGAGRAGDDGPFVYAPLVLPPTLRAFRAANRSFFVPRVARDLERAVGVRPIVVAYPPTRTTLDLISALDPRLVLYDRADDYEQFPHVPKDIMDTERELLSRADLITCTSKPLLERTRRLRPDASLSGPAVDYEHFAALQVRPPALPPQTVCFFGDAGRGRVDFGVLRAIAGAGFRLRLVGPLDPAERHLADEPNVEYRGEVSHGRLPAALAGVDAFVLPYRINGLTRAISPAKTYECLATGRPVVASPLPALKDLSEHVYLAGGPEGFVGALRNLPETETDERVRARGRLARENSWEARFREIEASILRALGSRA
;
A
#
# COMPACT_ATOMS: atom_id res chain seq x y z
N MET A 1 -12.68 -23.29 -18.71
CA MET A 1 -11.59 -22.49 -19.32
C MET A 1 -10.63 -22.09 -18.22
N THR A 2 -9.35 -22.32 -18.38
CA THR A 2 -8.32 -21.87 -17.42
C THR A 2 -8.24 -20.33 -17.48
N LYS A 3 -8.24 -19.67 -16.29
CA LYS A 3 -8.08 -18.21 -16.22
C LYS A 3 -6.70 -17.79 -16.76
N PRO A 4 -6.58 -16.61 -17.39
CA PRO A 4 -5.30 -16.14 -17.92
C PRO A 4 -4.27 -15.95 -16.79
N PRO A 5 -2.97 -16.23 -17.06
CA PRO A 5 -1.92 -16.03 -16.09
C PRO A 5 -1.71 -14.53 -15.75
N VAL A 6 -1.27 -14.26 -14.52
CA VAL A 6 -1.05 -12.90 -14.01
C VAL A 6 0.37 -12.76 -13.46
N VAL A 7 1.06 -11.72 -13.87
CA VAL A 7 2.37 -11.31 -13.34
C VAL A 7 2.23 -9.94 -12.67
N VAL A 8 2.46 -9.89 -11.37
CA VAL A 8 2.43 -8.65 -10.58
C VAL A 8 3.86 -8.14 -10.40
N LEU A 9 4.21 -7.06 -11.11
CA LEU A 9 5.51 -6.41 -10.99
C LEU A 9 5.47 -5.42 -9.82
N SER A 10 6.00 -5.84 -8.68
CA SER A 10 5.90 -5.11 -7.42
C SER A 10 7.10 -4.19 -7.15
N GLY A 11 6.85 -3.09 -6.46
CA GLY A 11 7.88 -2.20 -5.89
C GLY A 11 8.35 -2.63 -4.50
N VAL A 12 7.71 -3.63 -3.88
CA VAL A 12 7.99 -4.09 -2.52
C VAL A 12 8.34 -5.57 -2.47
N ARG A 13 8.92 -6.03 -1.36
CA ARG A 13 9.16 -7.44 -1.11
C ARG A 13 7.91 -8.11 -0.54
N TRP A 14 7.77 -9.41 -0.76
CA TRP A 14 6.63 -10.16 -0.22
C TRP A 14 6.54 -10.09 1.31
N ASN A 15 7.66 -10.25 1.99
CA ASN A 15 7.73 -10.23 3.46
C ASN A 15 7.91 -8.80 4.03
N PHE A 16 7.59 -7.75 3.27
CA PHE A 16 7.49 -6.39 3.78
C PHE A 16 6.11 -6.16 4.41
N LEU A 17 5.88 -4.96 4.98
CA LEU A 17 4.56 -4.59 5.47
C LEU A 17 3.49 -4.88 4.39
N TRP A 18 2.41 -5.52 4.79
CA TRP A 18 1.34 -5.90 3.88
C TRP A 18 0.68 -4.68 3.23
N GLN A 19 0.63 -4.68 1.93
CA GLN A 19 0.16 -3.56 1.12
C GLN A 19 -0.70 -4.05 -0.05
N ARG A 20 -1.22 -3.12 -0.84
CA ARG A 20 -2.01 -3.36 -2.04
C ARG A 20 -1.39 -4.39 -2.99
N HIS A 21 -0.07 -4.34 -3.20
CA HIS A 21 0.65 -5.23 -4.11
C HIS A 21 0.48 -6.71 -3.74
N GLN A 22 0.70 -7.05 -2.47
CA GLN A 22 0.54 -8.43 -1.97
C GLN A 22 -0.92 -8.84 -2.00
N THR A 23 -1.84 -7.96 -1.58
CA THR A 23 -3.27 -8.25 -1.55
C THR A 23 -3.81 -8.53 -2.95
N VAL A 24 -3.51 -7.68 -3.94
CA VAL A 24 -3.96 -7.86 -5.32
C VAL A 24 -3.43 -9.18 -5.90
N ALA A 25 -2.15 -9.49 -5.70
CA ALA A 25 -1.57 -10.77 -6.14
C ALA A 25 -2.26 -11.98 -5.49
N THR A 26 -2.53 -11.91 -4.19
CA THR A 26 -3.23 -12.98 -3.45
C THR A 26 -4.66 -13.17 -3.97
N LEU A 27 -5.37 -12.09 -4.25
CA LEU A 27 -6.74 -12.14 -4.75
C LEU A 27 -6.82 -12.73 -6.15
N PHE A 28 -5.88 -12.42 -7.05
CA PHE A 28 -5.78 -13.08 -8.34
C PHE A 28 -5.52 -14.59 -8.20
N ALA A 29 -4.59 -14.98 -7.31
CA ALA A 29 -4.32 -16.41 -7.06
C ALA A 29 -5.56 -17.13 -6.53
N ARG A 30 -6.24 -16.58 -5.52
CA ARG A 30 -7.48 -17.14 -4.95
C ARG A 30 -8.63 -17.17 -5.94
N ALA A 31 -8.66 -16.23 -6.87
CA ALA A 31 -9.62 -16.24 -7.98
C ALA A 31 -9.30 -17.31 -9.05
N GLY A 32 -8.23 -18.09 -8.90
CA GLY A 32 -7.85 -19.18 -9.80
C GLY A 32 -7.00 -18.76 -11.00
N HIS A 33 -6.41 -17.56 -10.98
CA HIS A 33 -5.40 -17.16 -11.95
C HIS A 33 -4.04 -17.76 -11.55
N PRO A 34 -3.29 -18.42 -12.44
CA PRO A 34 -1.88 -18.70 -12.22
C PRO A 34 -1.15 -17.37 -11.99
N THR A 35 -0.68 -17.10 -10.78
CA THR A 35 -0.19 -15.77 -10.39
C THR A 35 1.23 -15.83 -9.87
N VAL A 36 2.10 -14.91 -10.37
CA VAL A 36 3.45 -14.64 -9.83
C VAL A 36 3.52 -13.22 -9.30
N PHE A 37 3.99 -13.09 -8.07
CA PHE A 37 4.40 -11.83 -7.46
C PHE A 37 5.91 -11.65 -7.65
N VAL A 38 6.30 -10.70 -8.49
CA VAL A 38 7.71 -10.38 -8.76
C VAL A 38 8.15 -9.30 -7.77
N GLU A 39 9.05 -9.69 -6.86
CA GLU A 39 9.60 -8.73 -5.89
C GLU A 39 10.44 -7.66 -6.57
N THR A 40 10.54 -6.55 -5.93
CA THR A 40 11.17 -5.28 -6.36
C THR A 40 12.01 -5.31 -7.64
N THR A 41 11.61 -4.56 -8.64
CA THR A 41 12.33 -4.37 -9.92
C THR A 41 13.31 -3.18 -9.91
N GLY A 42 13.80 -2.78 -8.74
CA GLY A 42 14.87 -1.79 -8.63
C GLY A 42 14.39 -0.34 -8.59
N LEU A 43 13.41 -0.02 -7.74
CA LEU A 43 12.89 1.34 -7.56
C LEU A 43 13.91 2.33 -6.97
N ALA A 44 14.88 1.85 -6.16
CA ALA A 44 15.84 2.71 -5.48
C ALA A 44 17.30 2.28 -5.72
N ASN A 45 18.20 3.26 -5.68
CA ASN A 45 19.64 3.00 -5.65
C ASN A 45 20.03 2.23 -4.38
N PRO A 46 20.82 1.15 -4.49
CA PRO A 46 21.35 0.52 -3.31
C PRO A 46 22.29 1.50 -2.61
N ARG A 47 22.12 1.65 -1.30
CA ARG A 47 23.12 2.31 -0.45
C ARG A 47 24.39 1.44 -0.41
N PRO A 48 25.60 2.00 -0.18
CA PRO A 48 26.84 1.22 -0.08
C PRO A 48 26.75 0.04 0.91
N SER A 49 26.00 0.21 2.01
CA SER A 49 25.69 -0.86 2.97
C SER A 49 24.80 -1.99 2.41
N ALA A 50 24.22 -1.81 1.23
CA ALA A 50 23.37 -2.83 0.61
C ALA A 50 24.13 -3.82 -0.27
N LEU A 51 25.45 -3.64 -0.52
CA LEU A 51 26.28 -4.60 -1.25
C LEU A 51 26.32 -5.96 -0.53
N ALA A 52 26.33 -5.98 0.80
CA ALA A 52 26.20 -7.21 1.59
C ALA A 52 24.83 -7.92 1.37
N LYS A 53 23.79 -7.18 0.96
CA LYS A 53 22.45 -7.71 0.66
C LYS A 53 22.36 -8.31 -0.75
N VAL A 54 23.29 -8.03 -1.65
CA VAL A 54 23.35 -8.62 -3.00
C VAL A 54 23.65 -10.13 -2.89
N GLY A 55 24.57 -10.55 -2.04
CA GLY A 55 24.86 -11.96 -1.79
C GLY A 55 23.66 -12.74 -1.19
N ALA A 56 22.86 -12.09 -0.34
CA ALA A 56 21.63 -12.67 0.18
C ALA A 56 20.53 -12.75 -0.89
N ARG A 57 20.53 -11.85 -1.88
CA ARG A 57 19.58 -11.84 -3.00
C ARG A 57 19.88 -12.96 -4.00
N VAL A 58 21.16 -13.25 -4.28
CA VAL A 58 21.60 -14.38 -5.11
C VAL A 58 21.18 -15.71 -4.48
N ARG A 59 21.23 -15.83 -3.15
CA ARG A 59 20.77 -17.03 -2.42
C ARG A 59 19.26 -17.19 -2.32
N ARG A 60 18.48 -16.14 -2.59
CA ARG A 60 17.00 -16.14 -2.57
C ARG A 60 16.38 -16.17 -3.96
N SER A 61 17.19 -16.16 -5.03
CA SER A 61 16.66 -16.28 -6.39
C SER A 61 16.04 -17.68 -6.56
N GLY A 62 14.73 -17.74 -6.46
CA GLY A 62 13.95 -18.95 -6.59
C GLY A 62 12.47 -18.64 -6.36
N ALA A 63 11.58 -19.39 -7.02
CA ALA A 63 10.16 -19.29 -6.84
C ALA A 63 9.71 -20.17 -5.67
N GLY A 64 9.00 -19.60 -4.70
CA GLY A 64 8.30 -20.31 -3.62
C GLY A 64 6.83 -19.90 -3.59
N ARG A 65 5.92 -20.81 -3.26
CA ARG A 65 4.51 -20.46 -3.06
C ARG A 65 4.34 -19.70 -1.73
N ALA A 66 3.51 -18.67 -1.73
CA ALA A 66 3.09 -17.96 -0.54
C ALA A 66 1.87 -18.64 0.09
N GLY A 67 2.06 -19.83 0.68
CA GLY A 67 0.96 -20.66 1.17
C GLY A 67 0.24 -21.46 0.06
N ASP A 68 -0.74 -22.29 0.44
CA ASP A 68 -1.43 -23.22 -0.49
C ASP A 68 -2.26 -22.47 -1.55
N ASP A 69 -2.91 -21.34 -1.20
CA ASP A 69 -3.77 -20.55 -2.09
C ASP A 69 -3.12 -19.21 -2.53
N GLY A 70 -1.83 -19.01 -2.23
CA GLY A 70 -1.11 -17.77 -2.54
C GLY A 70 -0.43 -17.78 -3.92
N PRO A 71 0.05 -16.61 -4.38
CA PRO A 71 0.83 -16.51 -5.61
C PRO A 71 2.20 -17.16 -5.45
N PHE A 72 2.83 -17.49 -6.57
CA PHE A 72 4.28 -17.73 -6.57
C PHE A 72 5.00 -16.42 -6.29
N VAL A 73 6.00 -16.44 -5.39
CA VAL A 73 6.85 -15.29 -5.11
C VAL A 73 8.19 -15.48 -5.80
N TYR A 74 8.54 -14.55 -6.66
CA TYR A 74 9.77 -14.59 -7.45
C TYR A 74 10.65 -13.38 -7.13
N ALA A 75 11.87 -13.60 -6.67
CA ALA A 75 12.86 -12.56 -6.43
C ALA A 75 13.80 -12.45 -7.65
N PRO A 76 13.60 -11.46 -8.56
CA PRO A 76 14.41 -11.34 -9.76
C PRO A 76 15.84 -10.92 -9.44
N LEU A 77 16.80 -11.52 -10.12
CA LEU A 77 18.16 -11.02 -10.15
C LEU A 77 18.27 -9.95 -11.24
N VAL A 78 18.18 -8.69 -10.83
CA VAL A 78 18.35 -7.53 -11.71
C VAL A 78 19.26 -6.51 -11.06
N LEU A 79 20.03 -5.78 -11.86
CA LEU A 79 20.87 -4.68 -11.40
C LEU A 79 20.00 -3.42 -11.20
N PRO A 80 20.37 -2.52 -10.27
CA PRO A 80 19.66 -1.25 -10.13
C PRO A 80 19.68 -0.46 -11.43
N PRO A 81 18.53 0.00 -11.98
CA PRO A 81 18.47 0.63 -13.32
C PRO A 81 18.94 2.08 -13.33
N THR A 82 19.92 2.43 -12.51
CA THR A 82 20.40 3.80 -12.30
C THR A 82 21.55 4.19 -13.21
N LEU A 83 22.39 3.22 -13.60
CA LEU A 83 23.49 3.43 -14.51
C LEU A 83 23.16 2.88 -15.91
N ARG A 84 23.60 3.57 -16.98
CA ARG A 84 23.40 3.12 -18.37
C ARG A 84 23.92 1.70 -18.59
N ALA A 85 25.12 1.38 -18.08
CA ALA A 85 25.70 0.04 -18.19
C ALA A 85 24.82 -1.03 -17.50
N PHE A 86 24.25 -0.74 -16.33
CA PHE A 86 23.37 -1.66 -15.62
C PHE A 86 22.05 -1.87 -16.36
N ARG A 87 21.49 -0.83 -16.98
CA ARG A 87 20.30 -0.95 -17.84
C ARG A 87 20.58 -1.82 -19.05
N ALA A 88 21.73 -1.62 -19.72
CA ALA A 88 22.16 -2.46 -20.86
C ALA A 88 22.31 -3.92 -20.43
N ALA A 89 23.00 -4.20 -19.31
CA ALA A 89 23.13 -5.55 -18.77
C ALA A 89 21.77 -6.17 -18.40
N ASN A 90 20.88 -5.40 -17.75
CA ASN A 90 19.53 -5.88 -17.47
C ASN A 90 18.81 -6.27 -18.76
N ARG A 91 18.78 -5.40 -19.74
CA ARG A 91 18.07 -5.63 -21.00
C ARG A 91 18.62 -6.83 -21.78
N SER A 92 19.95 -7.00 -21.82
CA SER A 92 20.58 -8.05 -22.63
C SER A 92 20.65 -9.41 -21.95
N PHE A 93 20.73 -9.47 -20.62
CA PHE A 93 21.03 -10.74 -19.92
C PHE A 93 19.97 -11.07 -18.84
N PHE A 94 19.67 -10.14 -17.93
CA PHE A 94 18.84 -10.47 -16.76
C PHE A 94 17.35 -10.49 -17.09
N VAL A 95 16.83 -9.51 -17.82
CA VAL A 95 15.41 -9.42 -18.18
C VAL A 95 14.95 -10.61 -19.02
N PRO A 96 15.67 -11.05 -20.09
CA PRO A 96 15.27 -12.23 -20.85
C PRO A 96 15.26 -13.53 -20.04
N ARG A 97 16.15 -13.63 -19.03
CA ARG A 97 16.16 -14.78 -18.12
C ARG A 97 14.95 -14.74 -17.18
N VAL A 98 14.69 -13.59 -16.56
CA VAL A 98 13.52 -13.39 -15.69
C VAL A 98 12.23 -13.67 -16.45
N ALA A 99 12.07 -13.15 -17.67
CA ALA A 99 10.89 -13.39 -18.49
C ALA A 99 10.65 -14.89 -18.74
N ARG A 100 11.69 -15.62 -19.13
CA ARG A 100 11.60 -17.09 -19.32
C ARG A 100 11.23 -17.84 -18.04
N ASP A 101 11.76 -17.43 -16.90
CA ASP A 101 11.43 -18.06 -15.62
C ASP A 101 9.96 -17.80 -15.23
N LEU A 102 9.46 -16.58 -15.51
CA LEU A 102 8.05 -16.22 -15.29
C LEU A 102 7.11 -17.00 -16.23
N GLU A 103 7.46 -17.11 -17.52
CA GLU A 103 6.68 -17.88 -18.49
C GLU A 103 6.60 -19.36 -18.12
N ARG A 104 7.69 -19.93 -17.61
CA ARG A 104 7.69 -21.33 -17.10
C ARG A 104 6.80 -21.49 -15.87
N ALA A 105 6.72 -20.49 -15.03
CA ALA A 105 5.97 -20.54 -13.78
C ALA A 105 4.45 -20.41 -14.01
N VAL A 106 4.00 -19.55 -14.92
CA VAL A 106 2.58 -19.21 -15.07
C VAL A 106 2.05 -19.31 -16.50
N GLY A 107 2.91 -19.47 -17.50
CA GLY A 107 2.53 -19.52 -18.92
C GLY A 107 2.85 -18.24 -19.68
N VAL A 108 2.67 -18.28 -20.99
CA VAL A 108 2.99 -17.20 -21.93
C VAL A 108 1.89 -16.14 -22.02
N ARG A 109 2.26 -14.93 -22.43
CA ARG A 109 1.36 -13.81 -22.64
C ARG A 109 0.46 -13.52 -21.44
N PRO A 110 1.04 -13.25 -20.25
CA PRO A 110 0.28 -13.00 -19.04
C PRO A 110 -0.48 -11.66 -19.11
N ILE A 111 -1.38 -11.45 -18.16
CA ILE A 111 -1.79 -10.12 -17.73
C ILE A 111 -0.67 -9.59 -16.84
N VAL A 112 -0.17 -8.38 -17.11
CA VAL A 112 0.81 -7.72 -16.25
C VAL A 112 0.13 -6.63 -15.43
N VAL A 113 0.24 -6.74 -14.10
CA VAL A 113 -0.11 -5.65 -13.17
C VAL A 113 1.20 -4.97 -12.75
N ALA A 114 1.42 -3.75 -13.21
CA ALA A 114 2.63 -2.99 -12.95
C ALA A 114 2.40 -1.92 -11.87
N TYR A 115 3.34 -1.82 -10.92
CA TYR A 115 3.37 -0.78 -9.90
C TYR A 115 4.52 0.22 -10.12
N PRO A 116 5.81 -0.16 -10.03
CA PRO A 116 6.88 0.82 -10.20
C PRO A 116 7.12 1.11 -11.69
N PRO A 117 7.11 2.38 -12.11
CA PRO A 117 7.33 2.74 -13.51
C PRO A 117 8.83 2.80 -13.84
N THR A 118 9.59 1.75 -13.53
CA THR A 118 11.04 1.73 -13.78
C THR A 118 11.38 1.22 -15.18
N ARG A 119 12.59 1.52 -15.66
CA ARG A 119 13.09 0.96 -16.93
C ARG A 119 13.04 -0.57 -16.94
N THR A 120 13.38 -1.21 -15.83
CA THR A 120 13.30 -2.68 -15.71
C THR A 120 11.87 -3.20 -15.85
N THR A 121 10.88 -2.49 -15.31
CA THR A 121 9.46 -2.82 -15.50
C THR A 121 9.07 -2.78 -16.96
N LEU A 122 9.46 -1.72 -17.68
CA LEU A 122 9.18 -1.57 -19.12
C LEU A 122 9.88 -2.65 -19.96
N ASP A 123 11.12 -2.98 -19.64
CA ASP A 123 11.88 -4.03 -20.32
C ASP A 123 11.25 -5.42 -20.08
N LEU A 124 10.76 -5.69 -18.85
CA LEU A 124 10.02 -6.93 -18.54
C LEU A 124 8.67 -7.01 -19.27
N ILE A 125 7.91 -5.91 -19.32
CA ILE A 125 6.67 -5.84 -20.11
C ILE A 125 6.96 -6.16 -21.58
N SER A 126 8.03 -5.58 -22.14
CA SER A 126 8.42 -5.86 -23.54
C SER A 126 8.83 -7.32 -23.77
N ALA A 127 9.52 -7.94 -22.78
CA ALA A 127 9.99 -9.33 -22.92
C ALA A 127 8.88 -10.35 -22.72
N LEU A 128 7.86 -10.06 -21.91
CA LEU A 128 6.72 -10.94 -21.61
C LEU A 128 5.63 -10.90 -22.69
N ASP A 129 5.62 -9.92 -23.58
CA ASP A 129 4.57 -9.69 -24.59
C ASP A 129 3.16 -9.95 -24.01
N PRO A 130 2.72 -9.18 -22.98
CA PRO A 130 1.50 -9.48 -22.27
C PRO A 130 0.24 -9.30 -23.13
N ARG A 131 -0.82 -10.01 -22.78
CA ARG A 131 -2.17 -9.80 -23.37
C ARG A 131 -2.77 -8.46 -22.97
N LEU A 132 -2.42 -8.00 -21.75
CA LEU A 132 -2.91 -6.76 -21.18
C LEU A 132 -1.94 -6.24 -20.13
N VAL A 133 -1.73 -4.94 -20.12
CA VAL A 133 -0.98 -4.23 -19.08
C VAL A 133 -1.94 -3.35 -18.29
N LEU A 134 -2.10 -3.65 -16.99
CA LEU A 134 -2.72 -2.75 -16.02
C LEU A 134 -1.61 -1.99 -15.28
N TYR A 135 -1.54 -0.68 -15.43
CA TYR A 135 -0.74 0.17 -14.55
C TYR A 135 -1.58 0.61 -13.35
N ASP A 136 -1.29 0.05 -12.17
CA ASP A 136 -1.94 0.42 -10.92
C ASP A 136 -1.08 1.47 -10.20
N ARG A 137 -1.34 2.74 -10.48
CA ARG A 137 -0.61 3.90 -9.97
C ARG A 137 -0.94 4.12 -8.50
N ALA A 138 -0.20 3.42 -7.63
CA ALA A 138 -0.43 3.44 -6.19
C ALA A 138 0.18 4.67 -5.51
N ASP A 139 1.25 5.22 -6.05
CA ASP A 139 2.07 6.26 -5.42
C ASP A 139 2.45 7.38 -6.39
N ASP A 140 2.83 8.52 -5.82
CA ASP A 140 3.48 9.61 -6.53
C ASP A 140 5.00 9.40 -6.54
N TYR A 141 5.49 8.65 -7.53
CA TYR A 141 6.89 8.23 -7.59
C TYR A 141 7.87 9.41 -7.73
N GLU A 142 7.43 10.57 -8.24
CA GLU A 142 8.23 11.79 -8.29
C GLU A 142 8.64 12.27 -6.89
N GLN A 143 7.79 12.07 -5.90
CA GLN A 143 8.01 12.52 -4.53
C GLN A 143 8.85 11.56 -3.67
N PHE A 144 9.21 10.40 -4.22
CA PHE A 144 10.02 9.43 -3.46
C PHE A 144 11.50 9.82 -3.46
N PRO A 145 12.19 9.77 -2.32
CA PRO A 145 13.62 10.00 -2.26
C PRO A 145 14.38 8.87 -2.98
N HIS A 146 15.45 9.24 -3.68
CA HIS A 146 16.38 8.30 -4.33
C HIS A 146 15.81 7.46 -5.48
N VAL A 147 14.71 7.88 -6.12
CA VAL A 147 14.24 7.24 -7.36
C VAL A 147 15.22 7.46 -8.53
N PRO A 148 15.18 6.61 -9.56
CA PRO A 148 15.94 6.84 -10.79
C PRO A 148 15.62 8.21 -11.39
N LYS A 149 16.63 8.91 -11.95
CA LYS A 149 16.47 10.25 -12.49
C LYS A 149 15.48 10.32 -13.67
N ASP A 150 15.29 9.20 -14.36
CA ASP A 150 14.38 9.05 -15.51
C ASP A 150 12.99 8.51 -15.12
N ILE A 151 12.64 8.50 -13.82
CA ILE A 151 11.38 7.91 -13.34
C ILE A 151 10.15 8.55 -14.02
N MET A 152 10.18 9.86 -14.26
CA MET A 152 9.09 10.59 -14.90
C MET A 152 8.96 10.24 -16.39
N ASP A 153 10.08 10.02 -17.09
CA ASP A 153 10.07 9.62 -18.50
C ASP A 153 9.60 8.17 -18.64
N THR A 154 10.07 7.28 -17.76
CA THR A 154 9.62 5.88 -17.74
C THR A 154 8.16 5.76 -17.31
N GLU A 155 7.66 6.64 -16.44
CA GLU A 155 6.24 6.67 -16.09
C GLU A 155 5.38 7.12 -17.28
N ARG A 156 5.78 8.16 -18.01
CA ARG A 156 5.07 8.57 -19.24
C ARG A 156 5.05 7.44 -20.28
N GLU A 157 6.17 6.73 -20.47
CA GLU A 157 6.22 5.56 -21.35
C GLU A 157 5.29 4.45 -20.86
N LEU A 158 5.25 4.15 -19.56
CA LEU A 158 4.34 3.15 -19.02
C LEU A 158 2.88 3.57 -19.19
N LEU A 159 2.54 4.83 -18.92
CA LEU A 159 1.21 5.39 -19.15
C LEU A 159 0.76 5.24 -20.61
N SER A 160 1.67 5.46 -21.59
CA SER A 160 1.33 5.32 -23.01
C SER A 160 1.14 3.86 -23.45
N ARG A 161 1.80 2.91 -22.77
CA ARG A 161 1.79 1.47 -23.11
C ARG A 161 0.75 0.67 -22.36
N ALA A 162 0.27 1.18 -21.22
CA ALA A 162 -0.73 0.50 -20.42
C ALA A 162 -2.10 0.51 -21.11
N ASP A 163 -2.77 -0.64 -21.07
CA ASP A 163 -4.13 -0.81 -21.58
C ASP A 163 -5.18 -0.28 -20.61
N LEU A 164 -4.92 -0.47 -19.33
CA LEU A 164 -5.74 0.03 -18.24
C LEU A 164 -4.87 0.79 -17.25
N ILE A 165 -5.41 1.88 -16.71
CA ILE A 165 -4.74 2.67 -15.67
C ILE A 165 -5.71 2.87 -14.52
N THR A 166 -5.26 2.49 -13.32
CA THR A 166 -5.95 2.79 -12.08
C THR A 166 -5.09 3.70 -11.19
N CYS A 167 -5.72 4.61 -10.46
CA CYS A 167 -5.07 5.50 -9.52
C CYS A 167 -5.68 5.31 -8.13
N THR A 168 -4.87 5.34 -7.08
CA THR A 168 -5.33 5.10 -5.70
C THR A 168 -5.89 6.33 -5.01
N SER A 169 -5.73 7.52 -5.60
CA SER A 169 -6.23 8.76 -5.02
C SER A 169 -6.73 9.74 -6.09
N LYS A 170 -7.65 10.63 -5.73
CA LYS A 170 -8.16 11.67 -6.62
C LYS A 170 -7.06 12.58 -7.17
N PRO A 171 -6.08 13.07 -6.38
CA PRO A 171 -4.99 13.89 -6.92
C PRO A 171 -4.12 13.17 -7.94
N LEU A 172 -3.85 11.86 -7.75
CA LEU A 172 -3.15 11.06 -8.74
C LEU A 172 -3.98 10.89 -10.02
N LEU A 173 -5.27 10.62 -9.87
CA LEU A 173 -6.20 10.47 -10.99
C LEU A 173 -6.28 11.75 -11.83
N GLU A 174 -6.48 12.90 -11.22
CA GLU A 174 -6.55 14.20 -11.91
C GLU A 174 -5.30 14.49 -12.72
N ARG A 175 -4.11 14.24 -12.16
CA ARG A 175 -2.85 14.38 -12.88
C ARG A 175 -2.71 13.37 -14.01
N THR A 176 -3.10 12.12 -13.77
CA THR A 176 -3.03 11.05 -14.78
C THR A 176 -3.96 11.34 -15.96
N ARG A 177 -5.17 11.82 -15.70
CA ARG A 177 -6.17 12.13 -16.74
C ARG A 177 -5.75 13.21 -17.71
N ARG A 178 -4.80 14.04 -17.36
CA ARG A 178 -4.20 15.01 -18.32
C ARG A 178 -3.46 14.33 -19.47
N LEU A 179 -2.96 13.12 -19.25
CA LEU A 179 -2.25 12.31 -20.24
C LEU A 179 -3.09 11.13 -20.74
N ARG A 180 -3.91 10.56 -19.85
CA ARG A 180 -4.76 9.38 -20.09
C ARG A 180 -6.16 9.64 -19.50
N PRO A 181 -7.06 10.25 -20.31
CA PRO A 181 -8.43 10.58 -19.86
C PRO A 181 -9.26 9.37 -19.41
N ASP A 182 -8.91 8.19 -19.91
CA ASP A 182 -9.52 6.89 -19.59
C ASP A 182 -9.10 6.31 -18.23
N ALA A 183 -8.14 6.92 -17.53
CA ALA A 183 -7.72 6.48 -16.20
C ALA A 183 -8.90 6.50 -15.21
N SER A 184 -8.95 5.48 -14.35
CA SER A 184 -10.03 5.27 -13.36
C SER A 184 -9.52 5.34 -11.92
N LEU A 185 -10.41 5.65 -10.99
CA LEU A 185 -10.11 5.61 -9.56
C LEU A 185 -10.26 4.16 -9.05
N SER A 186 -9.25 3.66 -8.38
CA SER A 186 -9.27 2.41 -7.64
C SER A 186 -8.68 2.67 -6.25
N GLY A 187 -9.47 3.31 -5.40
CA GLY A 187 -9.07 3.77 -4.08
C GLY A 187 -8.57 2.66 -3.15
N PRO A 188 -8.13 3.02 -1.94
CA PRO A 188 -7.72 2.04 -0.93
C PRO A 188 -8.90 1.14 -0.56
N ALA A 189 -8.57 -0.05 -0.08
CA ALA A 189 -9.54 -1.04 0.38
C ALA A 189 -9.05 -1.71 1.67
N VAL A 190 -9.95 -2.40 2.36
CA VAL A 190 -9.71 -3.05 3.64
C VAL A 190 -10.13 -4.53 3.59
N ASP A 191 -9.41 -5.39 4.30
CA ASP A 191 -9.90 -6.70 4.72
C ASP A 191 -10.93 -6.48 5.84
N TYR A 192 -12.18 -6.28 5.44
CA TYR A 192 -13.23 -5.84 6.36
C TYR A 192 -13.43 -6.82 7.52
N GLU A 193 -13.57 -8.11 7.24
CA GLU A 193 -13.85 -9.12 8.26
C GLU A 193 -12.69 -9.22 9.27
N HIS A 194 -11.46 -9.04 8.81
CA HIS A 194 -10.27 -9.08 9.64
C HIS A 194 -10.26 -7.98 10.72
N PHE A 195 -10.67 -6.76 10.37
CA PHE A 195 -10.72 -5.64 11.30
C PHE A 195 -12.07 -5.50 12.02
N ALA A 196 -13.17 -5.90 11.40
CA ALA A 196 -14.49 -5.89 12.02
C ALA A 196 -14.59 -6.82 13.24
N ALA A 197 -13.73 -7.82 13.33
CA ALA A 197 -13.60 -8.66 14.54
C ALA A 197 -13.32 -7.85 15.82
N LEU A 198 -12.84 -6.61 15.71
CA LEU A 198 -12.63 -5.70 16.84
C LEU A 198 -13.90 -4.97 17.31
N GLN A 199 -15.01 -5.05 16.60
CA GLN A 199 -16.29 -4.40 16.96
C GLN A 199 -16.99 -5.07 18.16
N VAL A 200 -16.53 -6.21 18.62
CA VAL A 200 -17.15 -7.00 19.69
C VAL A 200 -17.31 -6.21 21.00
N ARG A 201 -16.48 -5.21 21.24
CA ARG A 201 -16.56 -4.35 22.43
C ARG A 201 -16.65 -2.88 22.02
N PRO A 202 -17.63 -2.12 22.53
CA PRO A 202 -17.68 -0.67 22.27
C PRO A 202 -16.42 0.01 22.85
N PRO A 203 -15.98 1.15 22.25
CA PRO A 203 -14.89 1.94 22.78
C PRO A 203 -15.25 2.55 24.15
N ALA A 204 -14.26 2.72 25.00
CA ALA A 204 -14.42 3.61 26.15
C ALA A 204 -14.47 5.06 25.68
N LEU A 205 -15.37 5.86 26.25
CA LEU A 205 -15.46 7.30 26.00
C LEU A 205 -15.58 8.03 27.34
N PRO A 206 -14.69 9.00 27.64
CA PRO A 206 -13.53 9.42 26.83
C PRO A 206 -12.54 8.24 26.61
N PRO A 207 -11.81 8.24 25.45
CA PRO A 207 -10.89 7.17 25.12
C PRO A 207 -9.76 7.11 26.16
N GLN A 208 -9.43 5.89 26.59
CA GLN A 208 -8.28 5.65 27.46
C GLN A 208 -7.05 5.25 26.65
N THR A 209 -7.22 4.40 25.65
CA THR A 209 -6.16 3.92 24.77
C THR A 209 -6.37 4.45 23.35
N VAL A 210 -5.44 5.26 22.90
CA VAL A 210 -5.40 5.84 21.54
C VAL A 210 -4.28 5.17 20.76
N CYS A 211 -4.51 4.80 19.50
CA CYS A 211 -3.54 4.04 18.73
C CYS A 211 -3.17 4.69 17.39
N PHE A 212 -1.89 4.66 17.07
CA PHE A 212 -1.36 4.77 15.72
C PHE A 212 -0.74 3.43 15.31
N PHE A 213 -1.02 2.93 14.11
CA PHE A 213 -0.37 1.73 13.60
C PHE A 213 0.13 1.91 12.16
N GLY A 214 1.19 1.14 11.81
CA GLY A 214 1.87 1.13 10.53
C GLY A 214 3.20 1.90 10.55
N ASP A 215 3.75 2.23 9.39
CA ASP A 215 5.05 2.90 9.26
C ASP A 215 4.99 4.34 9.82
N ALA A 216 5.69 4.56 10.93
CA ALA A 216 5.85 5.85 11.59
C ALA A 216 7.14 6.56 11.14
N GLY A 217 7.29 6.79 9.83
CA GLY A 217 8.42 7.56 9.28
C GLY A 217 8.22 9.08 9.42
N ARG A 218 9.29 9.82 9.79
CA ARG A 218 9.27 11.29 10.00
C ARG A 218 8.80 12.11 8.79
N GLY A 219 8.94 11.56 7.59
CA GLY A 219 8.44 12.22 6.38
C GLY A 219 6.91 12.23 6.26
N ARG A 220 6.23 11.36 6.99
CA ARG A 220 4.78 11.16 6.91
C ARG A 220 4.04 11.49 8.19
N VAL A 221 4.60 11.15 9.36
CA VAL A 221 3.94 11.25 10.67
C VAL A 221 4.40 12.49 11.42
N ASP A 222 3.47 13.17 12.05
CA ASP A 222 3.75 14.28 12.96
C ASP A 222 3.92 13.75 14.40
N PHE A 223 5.17 13.58 14.78
CA PHE A 223 5.54 13.12 16.13
C PHE A 223 5.22 14.12 17.23
N GLY A 224 5.08 15.41 16.89
CA GLY A 224 4.61 16.43 17.86
C GLY A 224 3.20 16.13 18.32
N VAL A 225 2.33 15.67 17.43
CA VAL A 225 0.97 15.22 17.78
C VAL A 225 1.01 13.98 18.68
N LEU A 226 1.83 12.97 18.34
CA LEU A 226 1.93 11.75 19.15
C LEU A 226 2.41 12.06 20.58
N ARG A 227 3.44 12.89 20.74
CA ARG A 227 3.92 13.35 22.05
C ARG A 227 2.85 14.14 22.82
N ALA A 228 2.11 15.01 22.15
CA ALA A 228 1.04 15.75 22.79
C ALA A 228 -0.08 14.87 23.32
N ILE A 229 -0.44 13.79 22.58
CA ILE A 229 -1.44 12.81 23.02
C ILE A 229 -0.95 12.08 24.27
N ALA A 230 0.29 11.58 24.28
CA ALA A 230 0.88 10.91 25.44
C ALA A 230 0.98 11.88 26.65
N GLY A 231 1.44 13.13 26.43
CA GLY A 231 1.53 14.16 27.44
C GLY A 231 0.18 14.64 28.00
N ALA A 232 -0.90 14.47 27.22
CA ALA A 232 -2.26 14.81 27.65
C ALA A 232 -2.93 13.72 28.54
N GLY A 233 -2.20 12.64 28.85
CA GLY A 233 -2.62 11.56 29.75
C GLY A 233 -3.30 10.38 29.05
N PHE A 234 -3.42 10.36 27.71
CA PHE A 234 -3.87 9.21 26.98
C PHE A 234 -2.80 8.11 26.95
N ARG A 235 -3.19 6.84 27.07
CA ARG A 235 -2.28 5.75 26.74
C ARG A 235 -2.13 5.67 25.22
N LEU A 236 -0.95 6.03 24.71
CA LEU A 236 -0.64 5.99 23.29
C LEU A 236 -0.04 4.63 22.93
N ARG A 237 -0.78 3.84 22.14
CA ARG A 237 -0.25 2.58 21.57
C ARG A 237 0.32 2.83 20.19
N LEU A 238 1.56 2.40 19.98
CA LEU A 238 2.25 2.44 18.70
C LEU A 238 2.51 1.03 18.18
N VAL A 239 2.05 0.71 16.98
CA VAL A 239 2.20 -0.60 16.35
C VAL A 239 2.81 -0.43 14.96
N GLY A 240 3.99 -1.00 14.73
CA GLY A 240 4.71 -0.91 13.47
C GLY A 240 6.12 -0.35 13.61
N PRO A 241 6.87 -0.19 12.50
CA PRO A 241 8.19 0.39 12.55
C PRO A 241 8.15 1.87 12.94
N LEU A 242 9.04 2.24 13.85
CA LEU A 242 9.22 3.60 14.34
C LEU A 242 10.52 4.18 13.74
N ASP A 243 10.46 5.44 13.30
CA ASP A 243 11.64 6.16 12.81
C ASP A 243 12.77 6.08 13.85
N PRO A 244 14.00 5.68 13.47
CA PRO A 244 15.10 5.55 14.42
C PRO A 244 15.40 6.83 15.22
N ALA A 245 15.19 8.01 14.65
CA ALA A 245 15.41 9.28 15.33
C ALA A 245 14.31 9.64 16.35
N GLU A 246 13.16 8.95 16.31
CA GLU A 246 12.04 9.14 17.22
C GLU A 246 11.85 7.96 18.20
N ARG A 247 12.83 7.07 18.28
CA ARG A 247 12.76 5.86 19.12
C ARG A 247 12.56 6.16 20.60
N HIS A 248 13.04 7.29 21.06
CA HIS A 248 12.86 7.76 22.43
C HIS A 248 11.38 7.95 22.82
N LEU A 249 10.48 8.12 21.86
CA LEU A 249 9.04 8.17 22.14
C LEU A 249 8.53 6.86 22.77
N ALA A 250 9.16 5.72 22.46
CA ALA A 250 8.80 4.43 23.03
C ALA A 250 9.12 4.30 24.54
N ASP A 251 9.97 5.18 25.06
CA ASP A 251 10.41 5.18 26.46
C ASP A 251 9.53 6.11 27.34
N GLU A 252 8.58 6.83 26.74
CA GLU A 252 7.70 7.73 27.49
C GLU A 252 6.65 6.92 28.32
N PRO A 253 6.31 7.36 29.56
CA PRO A 253 5.50 6.58 30.51
C PRO A 253 4.12 6.18 30.00
N ASN A 254 3.50 7.00 29.14
CA ASN A 254 2.15 6.75 28.61
C ASN A 254 2.19 6.11 27.21
N VAL A 255 3.36 5.64 26.74
CA VAL A 255 3.51 5.06 25.41
C VAL A 255 3.71 3.55 25.51
N GLU A 256 2.87 2.81 24.81
CA GLU A 256 2.97 1.37 24.65
C GLU A 256 3.46 1.04 23.22
N TYR A 257 4.76 0.79 23.04
CA TYR A 257 5.32 0.43 21.76
C TYR A 257 5.35 -1.09 21.56
N ARG A 258 4.66 -1.59 20.53
CA ARG A 258 4.55 -3.02 20.22
C ARG A 258 5.43 -3.49 19.06
N GLY A 259 6.18 -2.58 18.43
CA GLY A 259 7.04 -2.93 17.30
C GLY A 259 6.26 -3.38 16.05
N GLU A 260 6.97 -4.03 15.14
CA GLU A 260 6.39 -4.56 13.90
C GLU A 260 5.54 -5.82 14.19
N VAL A 261 4.34 -5.82 13.64
CA VAL A 261 3.39 -6.93 13.76
C VAL A 261 2.96 -7.36 12.36
N SER A 262 2.92 -8.68 12.12
CA SER A 262 2.41 -9.20 10.85
C SER A 262 0.93 -8.87 10.66
N HIS A 263 0.48 -8.69 9.42
CA HIS A 263 -0.91 -8.33 9.12
C HIS A 263 -1.91 -9.26 9.81
N GLY A 264 -1.72 -10.58 9.76
CA GLY A 264 -2.62 -11.54 10.40
C GLY A 264 -2.73 -11.42 11.93
N ARG A 265 -1.72 -10.82 12.60
CA ARG A 265 -1.72 -10.57 14.06
C ARG A 265 -2.15 -9.15 14.43
N LEU A 266 -2.42 -8.30 13.43
CA LEU A 266 -2.72 -6.89 13.67
C LEU A 266 -4.00 -6.68 14.50
N PRO A 267 -5.14 -7.37 14.28
CA PRO A 267 -6.30 -7.23 15.15
C PRO A 267 -6.00 -7.53 16.62
N ALA A 268 -5.23 -8.58 16.91
CA ALA A 268 -4.85 -8.89 18.29
C ALA A 268 -4.00 -7.78 18.92
N ALA A 269 -3.10 -7.15 18.15
CA ALA A 269 -2.29 -6.01 18.61
C ALA A 269 -3.12 -4.73 18.84
N LEU A 270 -4.24 -4.59 18.14
CA LEU A 270 -5.17 -3.46 18.23
C LEU A 270 -6.31 -3.69 19.24
N ALA A 271 -6.41 -4.88 19.84
CA ALA A 271 -7.44 -5.18 20.83
C ALA A 271 -7.36 -4.21 22.03
N GLY A 272 -8.52 -3.73 22.48
CA GLY A 272 -8.63 -2.79 23.60
C GLY A 272 -8.25 -1.33 23.24
N VAL A 273 -8.07 -0.98 21.97
CA VAL A 273 -7.94 0.41 21.51
C VAL A 273 -9.33 1.07 21.52
N ASP A 274 -9.44 2.30 21.97
CA ASP A 274 -10.69 3.05 22.02
C ASP A 274 -10.82 4.04 20.85
N ALA A 275 -9.71 4.62 20.38
CA ALA A 275 -9.68 5.55 19.26
C ALA A 275 -8.40 5.38 18.44
N PHE A 276 -8.47 5.67 17.15
CA PHE A 276 -7.31 5.73 16.28
C PHE A 276 -6.92 7.16 15.94
N VAL A 277 -5.62 7.38 15.72
CA VAL A 277 -5.09 8.67 15.25
C VAL A 277 -4.28 8.48 13.98
N LEU A 278 -4.47 9.38 13.02
CA LEU A 278 -3.75 9.44 11.76
C LEU A 278 -3.09 10.82 11.61
N PRO A 279 -2.03 11.10 12.41
CA PRO A 279 -1.40 12.41 12.49
C PRO A 279 -0.39 12.58 11.34
N TYR A 280 -0.89 12.73 10.13
CA TYR A 280 -0.02 12.93 8.97
C TYR A 280 0.48 14.37 8.89
N ARG A 281 1.76 14.55 8.58
CA ARG A 281 2.30 15.84 8.14
C ARG A 281 1.72 16.18 6.78
N ILE A 282 1.32 17.42 6.56
CA ILE A 282 0.80 17.88 5.28
C ILE A 282 1.94 18.43 4.43
N ASN A 283 2.41 17.63 3.48
CA ASN A 283 3.52 17.94 2.56
C ASN A 283 3.25 17.40 1.15
N GLY A 284 4.18 17.55 0.22
CA GLY A 284 4.02 17.08 -1.16
C GLY A 284 3.69 15.58 -1.26
N LEU A 285 4.38 14.75 -0.47
CA LEU A 285 4.17 13.30 -0.46
C LEU A 285 2.77 12.94 0.10
N THR A 286 2.38 13.51 1.24
CA THR A 286 1.16 13.11 1.93
C THR A 286 -0.11 13.71 1.33
N ARG A 287 -0.02 14.84 0.61
CA ARG A 287 -1.17 15.43 -0.11
C ARG A 287 -1.69 14.53 -1.23
N ALA A 288 -0.84 13.69 -1.80
CA ALA A 288 -1.18 12.81 -2.92
C ALA A 288 -1.68 11.42 -2.48
N ILE A 289 -1.52 11.07 -1.19
CA ILE A 289 -1.92 9.74 -0.71
C ILE A 289 -3.38 9.69 -0.25
N SER A 290 -3.97 8.50 -0.38
CA SER A 290 -5.21 8.12 0.30
C SER A 290 -4.85 6.99 1.27
N PRO A 291 -4.74 7.27 2.59
CA PRO A 291 -4.19 6.28 3.52
C PRO A 291 -5.12 5.07 3.66
N ALA A 292 -4.66 3.88 3.28
CA ALA A 292 -5.43 2.63 3.39
C ALA A 292 -5.83 2.34 4.86
N LYS A 293 -4.97 2.71 5.82
CA LYS A 293 -5.26 2.62 7.26
C LYS A 293 -6.57 3.27 7.68
N THR A 294 -7.03 4.29 6.96
CA THR A 294 -8.31 4.92 7.25
C THR A 294 -9.44 3.90 7.23
N TYR A 295 -9.52 3.10 6.16
CA TYR A 295 -10.57 2.09 6.04
C TYR A 295 -10.38 0.92 7.01
N GLU A 296 -9.13 0.58 7.36
CA GLU A 296 -8.82 -0.39 8.42
C GLU A 296 -9.33 0.09 9.79
N CYS A 297 -9.09 1.36 10.13
CA CYS A 297 -9.65 1.97 11.34
C CYS A 297 -11.18 2.03 11.30
N LEU A 298 -11.78 2.46 10.18
CA LEU A 298 -13.24 2.53 10.02
C LEU A 298 -13.92 1.17 10.17
N ALA A 299 -13.28 0.09 9.68
CA ALA A 299 -13.78 -1.27 9.81
C ALA A 299 -13.90 -1.74 11.27
N THR A 300 -13.10 -1.16 12.18
CA THR A 300 -13.20 -1.45 13.62
C THR A 300 -14.40 -0.79 14.29
N GLY A 301 -15.10 0.13 13.61
CA GLY A 301 -16.15 0.96 14.20
C GLY A 301 -15.65 2.07 15.14
N ARG A 302 -14.35 2.10 15.49
CA ARG A 302 -13.76 3.06 16.42
C ARG A 302 -13.68 4.46 15.84
N PRO A 303 -13.76 5.52 16.69
CA PRO A 303 -13.49 6.88 16.22
C PRO A 303 -12.08 7.04 15.71
N VAL A 304 -11.93 7.85 14.66
CA VAL A 304 -10.65 8.13 13.99
C VAL A 304 -10.43 9.63 13.96
N VAL A 305 -9.38 10.11 14.62
CA VAL A 305 -8.94 11.51 14.53
C VAL A 305 -7.78 11.60 13.54
N ALA A 306 -7.89 12.46 12.53
CA ALA A 306 -6.96 12.48 11.42
C ALA A 306 -6.59 13.90 10.98
N SER A 307 -5.36 14.07 10.47
CA SER A 307 -4.95 15.30 9.80
C SER A 307 -5.81 15.58 8.56
N PRO A 308 -6.09 16.85 8.21
CA PRO A 308 -6.99 17.21 7.10
C PRO A 308 -6.32 17.03 5.72
N LEU A 309 -5.87 15.81 5.41
CA LEU A 309 -5.41 15.45 4.08
C LEU A 309 -6.55 15.59 3.07
N PRO A 310 -6.28 15.94 1.80
CA PRO A 310 -7.32 16.06 0.77
C PRO A 310 -8.22 14.83 0.70
N ALA A 311 -7.66 13.62 0.70
CA ALA A 311 -8.41 12.38 0.66
C ALA A 311 -9.29 12.12 1.91
N LEU A 312 -8.93 12.68 3.08
CA LEU A 312 -9.68 12.52 4.32
C LEU A 312 -10.77 13.59 4.51
N LYS A 313 -10.66 14.73 3.82
CA LYS A 313 -11.72 15.74 3.80
C LYS A 313 -13.03 15.19 3.22
N ASP A 314 -12.93 14.32 2.21
CA ASP A 314 -14.09 13.64 1.62
C ASP A 314 -14.73 12.62 2.59
N LEU A 315 -14.05 12.27 3.67
CA LEU A 315 -14.51 11.34 4.71
C LEU A 315 -14.86 12.03 6.03
N SER A 316 -15.06 13.36 6.03
CA SER A 316 -15.30 14.16 7.25
C SER A 316 -16.53 13.73 8.06
N GLU A 317 -17.49 13.07 7.44
CA GLU A 317 -18.64 12.48 8.15
C GLU A 317 -18.27 11.19 8.93
N HIS A 318 -17.14 10.56 8.60
CA HIS A 318 -16.69 9.30 9.18
C HIS A 318 -15.46 9.43 10.06
N VAL A 319 -14.68 10.51 9.89
CA VAL A 319 -13.46 10.80 10.66
C VAL A 319 -13.55 12.18 11.29
N TYR A 320 -12.82 12.40 12.38
CA TYR A 320 -12.69 13.70 13.03
C TYR A 320 -11.41 14.36 12.50
N LEU A 321 -11.57 15.46 11.76
CA LEU A 321 -10.42 16.17 11.21
C LEU A 321 -9.84 17.13 12.26
N ALA A 322 -8.53 17.03 12.50
CA ALA A 322 -7.82 17.85 13.47
C ALA A 322 -6.46 18.30 12.91
N GLY A 323 -6.05 19.50 13.24
CA GLY A 323 -4.76 20.06 12.88
C GLY A 323 -3.88 20.31 14.11
N GLY A 324 -2.62 19.88 14.03
CA GLY A 324 -1.62 20.10 15.08
C GLY A 324 -1.91 19.40 16.42
N PRO A 325 -0.97 19.48 17.36
CA PRO A 325 -1.04 18.79 18.65
C PRO A 325 -2.30 19.11 19.46
N GLU A 326 -2.62 20.38 19.63
CA GLU A 326 -3.77 20.83 20.43
C GLU A 326 -5.10 20.40 19.82
N GLY A 327 -5.22 20.47 18.47
CA GLY A 327 -6.42 20.04 17.76
C GLY A 327 -6.70 18.56 17.92
N PHE A 328 -5.66 17.69 17.88
CA PHE A 328 -5.83 16.25 18.10
C PHE A 328 -6.24 15.94 19.53
N VAL A 329 -5.60 16.54 20.53
CA VAL A 329 -5.95 16.36 21.95
C VAL A 329 -7.37 16.85 22.21
N GLY A 330 -7.75 18.02 21.67
CA GLY A 330 -9.11 18.55 21.79
C GLY A 330 -10.16 17.65 21.16
N ALA A 331 -9.91 17.15 19.94
CA ALA A 331 -10.82 16.23 19.25
C ALA A 331 -11.01 14.93 20.05
N LEU A 332 -9.94 14.34 20.59
CA LEU A 332 -10.01 13.13 21.42
C LEU A 332 -10.83 13.35 22.71
N ARG A 333 -10.68 14.49 23.36
CA ARG A 333 -11.45 14.86 24.57
C ARG A 333 -12.93 15.07 24.28
N ASN A 334 -13.26 15.58 23.09
CA ASN A 334 -14.65 15.88 22.70
C ASN A 334 -15.39 14.67 22.10
N LEU A 335 -14.75 13.50 21.97
CA LEU A 335 -15.42 12.29 21.45
C LEU A 335 -16.68 11.90 22.22
N PRO A 336 -16.76 12.01 23.57
CA PRO A 336 -17.99 11.68 24.30
C PRO A 336 -19.23 12.47 23.83
N GLU A 337 -19.02 13.69 23.38
CA GLU A 337 -20.10 14.58 22.92
C GLU A 337 -20.43 14.44 21.44
N THR A 338 -19.49 13.95 20.64
CA THR A 338 -19.57 13.94 19.18
C THR A 338 -19.74 12.57 18.57
N GLU A 339 -19.39 11.51 19.30
CA GLU A 339 -19.51 10.11 18.84
C GLU A 339 -20.94 9.62 19.05
N THR A 340 -21.50 8.96 18.04
CA THR A 340 -22.85 8.40 18.06
C THR A 340 -22.89 7.01 17.45
N ASP A 341 -23.90 6.21 17.83
CA ASP A 341 -24.11 4.88 17.23
C ASP A 341 -24.29 4.95 15.72
N GLU A 342 -24.89 6.04 15.20
CA GLU A 342 -25.03 6.23 13.75
C GLU A 342 -23.67 6.38 13.08
N ARG A 343 -22.74 7.15 13.67
CA ARG A 343 -21.37 7.29 13.15
C ARG A 343 -20.63 5.96 13.18
N VAL A 344 -20.79 5.15 14.23
CA VAL A 344 -20.21 3.80 14.32
C VAL A 344 -20.72 2.93 13.16
N ARG A 345 -22.06 2.89 12.96
CA ARG A 345 -22.67 2.13 11.85
C ARG A 345 -22.24 2.64 10.48
N ALA A 346 -22.18 3.96 10.30
CA ALA A 346 -21.77 4.58 9.04
C ALA A 346 -20.33 4.23 8.67
N ARG A 347 -19.40 4.21 9.63
CA ARG A 347 -18.02 3.74 9.41
C ARG A 347 -17.97 2.30 8.95
N GLY A 348 -18.72 1.42 9.63
CA GLY A 348 -18.76 0.00 9.27
C GLY A 348 -19.32 -0.23 7.87
N ARG A 349 -20.39 0.49 7.48
CA ARG A 349 -20.96 0.43 6.12
C ARG A 349 -19.92 0.87 5.08
N LEU A 350 -19.31 2.04 5.27
CA LEU A 350 -18.32 2.58 4.34
C LEU A 350 -17.11 1.66 4.18
N ALA A 351 -16.61 1.08 5.29
CA ALA A 351 -15.49 0.15 5.24
C ALA A 351 -15.86 -1.13 4.47
N ARG A 352 -17.06 -1.68 4.67
CA ARG A 352 -17.55 -2.87 3.97
C ARG A 352 -17.71 -2.63 2.46
N GLU A 353 -18.23 -1.48 2.06
CA GLU A 353 -18.37 -1.07 0.66
C GLU A 353 -16.99 -0.90 -0.03
N ASN A 354 -15.95 -0.58 0.75
CA ASN A 354 -14.58 -0.48 0.29
C ASN A 354 -13.73 -1.69 0.71
N SER A 355 -14.31 -2.89 0.73
CA SER A 355 -13.57 -4.12 0.98
C SER A 355 -12.68 -4.50 -0.20
N TRP A 356 -11.65 -5.33 0.08
CA TRP A 356 -10.78 -5.86 -0.96
C TRP A 356 -11.53 -6.74 -1.97
N GLU A 357 -12.56 -7.46 -1.53
CA GLU A 357 -13.41 -8.28 -2.40
C GLU A 357 -14.20 -7.42 -3.40
N ALA A 358 -14.75 -6.29 -2.93
CA ALA A 358 -15.43 -5.35 -3.80
C ALA A 358 -14.46 -4.72 -4.81
N ARG A 359 -13.32 -4.26 -4.33
CA ARG A 359 -12.29 -3.63 -5.16
C ARG A 359 -11.69 -4.58 -6.19
N PHE A 360 -11.42 -5.82 -5.80
CA PHE A 360 -10.88 -6.82 -6.71
C PHE A 360 -11.87 -7.18 -7.81
N ARG A 361 -13.18 -7.32 -7.50
CA ARG A 361 -14.22 -7.54 -8.52
C ARG A 361 -14.24 -6.44 -9.59
N GLU A 362 -14.06 -5.18 -9.19
CA GLU A 362 -13.96 -4.05 -10.12
C GLU A 362 -12.73 -4.15 -11.03
N ILE A 363 -11.56 -4.48 -10.45
CA ILE A 363 -10.30 -4.66 -11.18
C ILE A 363 -10.42 -5.84 -12.17
N GLU A 364 -10.83 -7.01 -11.70
CA GLU A 364 -10.98 -8.21 -12.53
C GLU A 364 -11.99 -7.98 -13.66
N ALA A 365 -13.16 -7.39 -13.37
CA ALA A 365 -14.16 -7.08 -14.37
C ALA A 365 -13.64 -6.09 -15.44
N SER A 366 -12.84 -5.11 -15.06
CA SER A 366 -12.23 -4.17 -16.01
C SER A 366 -11.23 -4.85 -16.93
N ILE A 367 -10.41 -5.76 -16.39
CA ILE A 367 -9.47 -6.58 -17.16
C ILE A 367 -10.23 -7.48 -18.14
N LEU A 368 -11.27 -8.19 -17.67
CA LEU A 368 -12.04 -9.10 -18.52
C LEU A 368 -12.76 -8.37 -19.66
N ARG A 369 -13.34 -7.20 -19.40
CA ARG A 369 -13.91 -6.33 -20.45
C ARG A 369 -12.88 -5.93 -21.49
N ALA A 370 -11.70 -5.48 -21.07
CA ALA A 370 -10.64 -5.06 -21.99
C ALA A 370 -10.09 -6.25 -22.83
N LEU A 371 -10.04 -7.44 -22.26
CA LEU A 371 -9.67 -8.65 -23.02
C LEU A 371 -10.76 -9.07 -24.01
N GLY A 372 -12.04 -9.00 -23.62
CA GLY A 372 -13.19 -9.34 -24.51
C GLY A 372 -13.36 -8.36 -25.68
N SER A 373 -12.96 -7.11 -25.54
CA SER A 373 -13.00 -6.14 -26.65
C SER A 373 -11.86 -6.30 -27.67
N ARG A 374 -10.90 -7.20 -27.40
CA ARG A 374 -9.74 -7.50 -28.27
C ARG A 374 -9.84 -8.87 -28.97
N ALA A 375 -10.80 -9.72 -28.54
CA ALA A 375 -11.08 -11.01 -29.13
C ALA A 375 -12.07 -10.86 -30.29
#